data_8b8eed2af9745be53be712b4a9d40497
#
_entry.id   8b8eed2af9745be53be712b4a9d40497
#
_cell.length_a   1.000
_cell.length_b   1.000
_cell.length_c   1.000
_cell.angle_alpha   90.00
_cell.angle_beta   90.00
_cell.angle_gamma   90.00
#
_symmetry.space_group_name_H-M   'P 1'
#
loop_
_entity.id
_entity.type
_entity.pdbx_description
1 polymer ?
#
loop_
_entity_poly.entity_id
_entity_poly.type
_entity_poly.pdbx_seq_one_letter_code
_entity_poly.pdbx_strand_id
1 'polypeptide(L)'
;MSDPKLNTPSSSEMQIEKLQSNDFSLLELFFKADAVVMLVMLSLIFLSIWCWTIIFNKYFKFRNEVKTRDNFEQYFSTSEIDHSALEKFIKEKIESNTYNSFEIIYFNAKLEFSKVTSSGRPVNLNSFVEKLESIISYTITKERHRLERSMTVLASIGSISPFIGLFGTVWGIMNSFQSIAMSNNTSLAVVAPGIAEALFAT
;
A
#
# COMPACT_ATOMS: atom_id res chain seq x y z
N MET A 1 -20.81 63.73 31.95
CA MET A 1 -20.90 63.42 30.52
C MET A 1 -19.45 63.08 30.13
N SER A 2 -19.12 61.75 30.24
CA SER A 2 -17.74 61.25 30.08
C SER A 2 -17.66 60.58 28.75
N ASP A 3 -16.77 61.13 27.89
CA ASP A 3 -16.52 60.60 26.55
C ASP A 3 -15.90 59.16 26.61
N PRO A 4 -16.37 58.23 25.84
CA PRO A 4 -15.74 56.94 25.73
C PRO A 4 -14.44 57.10 24.92
N LYS A 5 -13.28 56.86 25.58
CA LYS A 5 -11.98 56.72 24.88
C LYS A 5 -12.06 55.59 23.87
N LEU A 6 -12.05 55.96 22.60
CA LEU A 6 -11.87 55.05 21.48
C LEU A 6 -10.48 54.45 21.60
N ASN A 7 -10.42 53.16 21.98
CA ASN A 7 -9.18 52.42 22.15
C ASN A 7 -8.69 52.02 20.74
N THR A 8 -7.92 52.89 20.12
CA THR A 8 -7.23 52.55 18.86
C THR A 8 -6.11 51.57 19.20
N PRO A 9 -6.09 50.39 18.58
CA PRO A 9 -5.05 49.40 18.84
C PRO A 9 -3.68 50.01 18.52
N SER A 10 -2.70 49.74 19.38
CA SER A 10 -1.35 50.27 19.22
C SER A 10 -0.73 49.73 17.95
N SER A 11 0.20 50.50 17.34
CA SER A 11 0.90 50.06 16.14
C SER A 11 1.63 48.70 16.32
N SER A 12 2.00 48.38 17.55
CA SER A 12 2.57 47.09 17.90
C SER A 12 1.52 45.97 17.92
N GLU A 13 0.28 46.20 18.34
CA GLU A 13 -0.80 45.21 18.28
C GLU A 13 -1.23 44.92 16.85
N MET A 14 -1.31 45.95 16.00
CA MET A 14 -1.56 45.73 14.55
C MET A 14 -0.43 44.99 13.83
N GLN A 15 0.81 45.15 14.31
CA GLN A 15 1.95 44.39 13.74
C GLN A 15 1.93 42.93 14.21
N ILE A 16 1.54 42.68 15.47
CA ILE A 16 1.38 41.31 16.01
C ILE A 16 0.22 40.59 15.32
N GLU A 17 -0.90 41.28 15.09
CA GLU A 17 -2.06 40.73 14.37
C GLU A 17 -1.73 40.43 12.89
N LYS A 18 -0.93 41.28 12.22
CA LYS A 18 -0.40 41.01 10.89
C LYS A 18 0.63 39.86 10.84
N LEU A 19 1.36 39.63 11.94
CA LEU A 19 2.27 38.48 12.04
C LEU A 19 1.53 37.18 12.34
N GLN A 20 0.38 37.25 13.06
CA GLN A 20 -0.49 36.10 13.32
C GLN A 20 -1.38 35.72 12.12
N SER A 21 -1.72 36.66 11.25
CA SER A 21 -2.50 36.40 10.04
C SER A 21 -1.67 35.85 8.86
N ASN A 22 -0.36 35.76 9.01
CA ASN A 22 0.45 34.94 8.13
C ASN A 22 0.32 33.47 8.55
N ASP A 23 -0.90 32.95 8.49
CA ASP A 23 -1.10 31.52 8.43
C ASP A 23 -0.28 31.03 7.23
N PHE A 24 0.86 30.41 7.53
CA PHE A 24 1.59 29.60 6.57
C PHE A 24 0.65 28.47 6.18
N SER A 25 -0.28 28.80 5.28
CA SER A 25 -1.19 27.80 4.75
C SER A 25 -0.33 26.76 4.04
N LEU A 26 -0.36 25.52 4.51
CA LEU A 26 0.35 24.40 3.89
C LEU A 26 0.04 24.32 2.40
N LEU A 27 -1.15 24.74 2.00
CA LEU A 27 -1.57 24.86 0.61
C LEU A 27 -0.81 25.94 -0.14
N GLU A 28 -0.55 27.09 0.49
CA GLU A 28 0.18 28.21 -0.13
C GLU A 28 1.67 27.84 -0.34
N LEU A 29 2.27 27.13 0.61
CA LEU A 29 3.62 26.56 0.46
C LEU A 29 3.66 25.55 -0.69
N PHE A 30 2.63 24.70 -0.80
CA PHE A 30 2.55 23.72 -1.88
C PHE A 30 2.47 24.38 -3.26
N PHE A 31 1.69 25.46 -3.43
CA PHE A 31 1.53 26.12 -4.72
C PHE A 31 2.69 27.07 -5.07
N LYS A 32 3.45 27.53 -4.08
CA LYS A 32 4.66 28.35 -4.30
C LYS A 32 5.92 27.51 -4.53
N ALA A 33 5.83 26.18 -4.29
CA ALA A 33 6.94 25.27 -4.38
C ALA A 33 7.56 25.27 -5.80
N ASP A 34 8.89 25.11 -5.85
CA ASP A 34 9.59 24.87 -7.10
C ASP A 34 9.01 23.63 -7.81
N ALA A 35 8.98 23.68 -9.15
CA ALA A 35 8.38 22.62 -9.97
C ALA A 35 8.91 21.21 -9.63
N VAL A 36 10.19 21.10 -9.27
CA VAL A 36 10.82 19.82 -8.89
C VAL A 36 10.34 19.37 -7.52
N VAL A 37 10.28 20.26 -6.53
CA VAL A 37 9.79 19.94 -5.18
C VAL A 37 8.30 19.55 -5.24
N MET A 38 7.51 20.28 -6.04
CA MET A 38 6.10 19.97 -6.27
C MET A 38 5.93 18.57 -6.90
N LEU A 39 6.75 18.18 -7.87
CA LEU A 39 6.74 16.86 -8.48
C LEU A 39 7.08 15.76 -7.46
N VAL A 40 8.07 16.01 -6.59
CA VAL A 40 8.42 15.09 -5.49
C VAL A 40 7.24 14.91 -4.55
N MET A 41 6.59 15.99 -4.08
CA MET A 41 5.42 15.89 -3.20
C MET A 41 4.26 15.14 -3.86
N LEU A 42 3.94 15.44 -5.12
CA LEU A 42 2.90 14.72 -5.87
C LEU A 42 3.22 13.25 -6.04
N SER A 43 4.49 12.88 -6.29
CA SER A 43 4.91 11.48 -6.41
C SER A 43 4.73 10.72 -5.09
N LEU A 44 5.08 11.33 -3.96
CA LEU A 44 4.89 10.74 -2.63
C LEU A 44 3.41 10.55 -2.28
N ILE A 45 2.55 11.52 -2.60
CA ILE A 45 1.09 11.41 -2.43
C ILE A 45 0.55 10.27 -3.29
N PHE A 46 0.97 10.18 -4.55
CA PHE A 46 0.56 9.09 -5.45
C PHE A 46 0.99 7.72 -4.91
N LEU A 47 2.25 7.59 -4.46
CA LEU A 47 2.75 6.35 -3.84
C LEU A 47 1.98 5.99 -2.57
N SER A 48 1.62 6.99 -1.75
CA SER A 48 0.79 6.79 -0.56
C SER A 48 -0.58 6.21 -0.91
N ILE A 49 -1.30 6.80 -1.87
CA ILE A 49 -2.60 6.30 -2.32
C ILE A 49 -2.47 4.88 -2.89
N TRP A 50 -1.41 4.62 -3.65
CA TRP A 50 -1.12 3.29 -4.19
C TRP A 50 -0.90 2.26 -3.08
N CYS A 51 -0.12 2.59 -2.05
CA CYS A 51 0.09 1.74 -0.89
C CYS A 51 -1.24 1.41 -0.19
N TRP A 52 -2.06 2.42 0.08
CA TRP A 52 -3.38 2.23 0.69
C TRP A 52 -4.26 1.30 -0.14
N THR A 53 -4.27 1.45 -1.46
CA THR A 53 -5.02 0.57 -2.37
C THR A 53 -4.56 -0.89 -2.24
N ILE A 54 -3.24 -1.14 -2.19
CA ILE A 54 -2.70 -2.48 -2.00
C ILE A 54 -3.10 -3.04 -0.63
N ILE A 55 -2.99 -2.23 0.44
CA ILE A 55 -3.32 -2.64 1.81
C ILE A 55 -4.81 -3.02 1.91
N PHE A 56 -5.72 -2.17 1.42
CA PHE A 56 -7.15 -2.46 1.46
C PHE A 56 -7.52 -3.71 0.68
N ASN A 57 -7.04 -3.83 -0.56
CA ASN A 57 -7.29 -5.01 -1.38
C ASN A 57 -6.80 -6.29 -0.70
N LYS A 58 -5.62 -6.22 -0.07
CA LYS A 58 -5.02 -7.35 0.63
C LYS A 58 -5.77 -7.69 1.92
N TYR A 59 -6.13 -6.68 2.70
CA TYR A 59 -6.88 -6.86 3.94
C TYR A 59 -8.23 -7.55 3.69
N PHE A 60 -9.00 -7.08 2.70
CA PHE A 60 -10.27 -7.71 2.35
C PHE A 60 -10.10 -9.14 1.85
N LYS A 61 -9.06 -9.39 1.04
CA LYS A 61 -8.76 -10.72 0.54
C LYS A 61 -8.40 -11.67 1.67
N PHE A 62 -7.50 -11.30 2.57
CA PHE A 62 -7.14 -12.12 3.73
C PHE A 62 -8.33 -12.40 4.65
N ARG A 63 -9.13 -11.40 4.93
CA ARG A 63 -10.32 -11.58 5.76
C ARG A 63 -11.31 -12.58 5.16
N ASN A 64 -11.44 -12.58 3.84
CA ASN A 64 -12.29 -13.54 3.13
C ASN A 64 -11.69 -14.96 3.14
N GLU A 65 -10.36 -15.07 2.94
CA GLU A 65 -9.63 -16.35 3.01
C GLU A 65 -9.80 -17.03 4.39
N VAL A 66 -9.67 -16.27 5.48
CA VAL A 66 -9.84 -16.81 6.85
C VAL A 66 -11.25 -17.32 7.08
N LYS A 67 -12.28 -16.56 6.69
CA LYS A 67 -13.67 -17.00 6.82
C LYS A 67 -13.98 -18.29 6.03
N THR A 68 -13.42 -18.40 4.84
CA THR A 68 -13.66 -19.56 3.98
C THR A 68 -12.92 -20.80 4.49
N ARG A 69 -11.77 -20.62 5.16
CA ARG A 69 -11.03 -21.70 5.82
C ARG A 69 -11.92 -22.39 6.87
N ASP A 70 -12.54 -21.62 7.74
CA ASP A 70 -13.36 -22.15 8.84
C ASP A 70 -14.57 -22.93 8.31
N ASN A 71 -15.19 -22.43 7.24
CA ASN A 71 -16.25 -23.14 6.54
C ASN A 71 -15.76 -24.45 5.91
N PHE A 72 -14.58 -24.45 5.27
CA PHE A 72 -14.02 -25.61 4.62
C PHE A 72 -13.64 -26.70 5.64
N GLU A 73 -13.10 -26.32 6.79
CA GLU A 73 -12.75 -27.22 7.88
C GLU A 73 -14.01 -27.88 8.48
N GLN A 74 -15.09 -27.12 8.61
CA GLN A 74 -16.39 -27.62 9.05
C GLN A 74 -17.00 -28.63 8.04
N TYR A 75 -16.86 -28.36 6.74
CA TYR A 75 -17.28 -29.32 5.69
C TYR A 75 -16.48 -30.60 5.72
N PHE A 76 -15.18 -30.55 6.01
CA PHE A 76 -14.32 -31.75 6.12
C PHE A 76 -14.58 -32.60 7.36
N SER A 77 -15.07 -31.98 8.42
CA SER A 77 -15.40 -32.61 9.71
C SER A 77 -16.74 -33.41 9.68
N THR A 78 -17.60 -33.10 8.70
CA THR A 78 -18.91 -33.72 8.56
C THR A 78 -18.80 -34.98 7.69
N SER A 79 -19.15 -36.17 8.23
CA SER A 79 -18.92 -37.50 7.64
C SER A 79 -19.66 -37.81 6.33
N GLU A 80 -20.55 -36.95 5.85
CA GLU A 80 -21.33 -37.14 4.62
C GLU A 80 -20.99 -36.04 3.60
N ILE A 81 -19.79 -36.07 3.03
CA ILE A 81 -19.47 -35.17 1.95
C ILE A 81 -19.94 -35.74 0.63
N ASP A 82 -20.89 -35.08 -0.03
CA ASP A 82 -21.12 -35.32 -1.44
C ASP A 82 -19.93 -34.75 -2.26
N HIS A 83 -18.95 -35.61 -2.48
CA HIS A 83 -17.72 -35.27 -3.19
C HIS A 83 -17.96 -34.70 -4.61
N SER A 84 -19.09 -35.08 -5.24
CA SER A 84 -19.43 -34.63 -6.59
C SER A 84 -19.97 -33.21 -6.59
N ALA A 85 -20.80 -32.86 -5.62
CA ALA A 85 -21.29 -31.49 -5.44
C ALA A 85 -20.16 -30.50 -5.06
N LEU A 86 -19.26 -30.93 -4.18
CA LEU A 86 -18.10 -30.14 -3.78
C LEU A 86 -17.14 -29.88 -4.97
N GLU A 87 -16.92 -30.87 -5.82
CA GLU A 87 -16.08 -30.74 -7.02
C GLU A 87 -16.66 -29.72 -8.01
N LYS A 88 -17.96 -29.80 -8.27
CA LYS A 88 -18.66 -28.86 -9.16
C LYS A 88 -18.60 -27.43 -8.62
N PHE A 89 -18.79 -27.26 -7.33
CA PHE A 89 -18.71 -25.97 -6.65
C PHE A 89 -17.31 -25.35 -6.72
N ILE A 90 -16.26 -26.14 -6.45
CA ILE A 90 -14.87 -25.68 -6.53
C ILE A 90 -14.49 -25.33 -7.98
N LYS A 91 -14.93 -26.13 -8.96
CA LYS A 91 -14.66 -25.88 -10.38
C LYS A 91 -15.27 -24.56 -10.85
N GLU A 92 -16.52 -24.27 -10.47
CA GLU A 92 -17.19 -23.00 -10.75
C GLU A 92 -16.46 -21.82 -10.13
N LYS A 93 -15.95 -21.94 -8.89
CA LYS A 93 -15.13 -20.92 -8.24
C LYS A 93 -13.78 -20.71 -8.91
N ILE A 94 -13.16 -21.77 -9.43
CA ILE A 94 -11.90 -21.69 -10.17
C ILE A 94 -12.12 -20.94 -11.49
N GLU A 95 -13.18 -21.23 -12.21
CA GLU A 95 -13.55 -20.57 -13.46
C GLU A 95 -13.85 -19.07 -13.25
N SER A 96 -14.48 -18.72 -12.14
CA SER A 96 -14.76 -17.32 -11.75
C SER A 96 -13.58 -16.59 -11.10
N ASN A 97 -12.41 -17.24 -10.97
CA ASN A 97 -11.21 -16.72 -10.29
C ASN A 97 -11.46 -16.26 -8.84
N THR A 98 -12.45 -16.86 -8.18
CA THR A 98 -12.90 -16.52 -6.80
C THR A 98 -12.54 -17.63 -5.80
N TYR A 99 -11.65 -18.54 -6.18
CA TYR A 99 -11.24 -19.67 -5.35
C TYR A 99 -10.32 -19.28 -4.19
N ASN A 100 -10.38 -20.08 -3.12
CA ASN A 100 -9.47 -19.99 -1.98
C ASN A 100 -8.25 -20.93 -2.18
N SER A 101 -7.14 -20.62 -1.50
CA SER A 101 -5.92 -21.42 -1.54
C SER A 101 -6.14 -22.89 -1.12
N PHE A 102 -7.02 -23.14 -0.15
CA PHE A 102 -7.37 -24.51 0.26
C PHE A 102 -8.18 -25.27 -0.79
N GLU A 103 -9.12 -24.59 -1.45
CA GLU A 103 -9.95 -25.17 -2.50
C GLU A 103 -9.12 -25.63 -3.70
N ILE A 104 -8.11 -24.83 -4.12
CA ILE A 104 -7.25 -25.21 -5.24
C ILE A 104 -6.29 -26.35 -4.88
N ILE A 105 -5.78 -26.40 -3.64
CA ILE A 105 -4.94 -27.50 -3.18
C ILE A 105 -5.75 -28.81 -3.19
N TYR A 106 -6.94 -28.80 -2.61
CA TYR A 106 -7.84 -29.95 -2.60
C TYR A 106 -8.20 -30.40 -4.02
N PHE A 107 -8.56 -29.49 -4.91
CA PHE A 107 -8.92 -29.79 -6.29
C PHE A 107 -7.78 -30.46 -7.06
N ASN A 108 -6.54 -29.94 -6.95
CA ASN A 108 -5.38 -30.51 -7.60
C ASN A 108 -5.03 -31.91 -7.06
N ALA A 109 -5.13 -32.11 -5.73
CA ALA A 109 -4.92 -33.40 -5.12
C ALA A 109 -5.97 -34.44 -5.58
N LYS A 110 -7.24 -34.04 -5.60
CA LYS A 110 -8.34 -34.91 -6.06
C LYS A 110 -8.24 -35.23 -7.53
N LEU A 111 -7.88 -34.27 -8.37
CA LEU A 111 -7.70 -34.50 -9.81
C LEU A 111 -6.65 -35.57 -10.07
N GLU A 112 -5.54 -35.56 -9.34
CA GLU A 112 -4.50 -36.55 -9.49
C GLU A 112 -4.94 -37.93 -8.96
N PHE A 113 -5.66 -37.95 -7.85
CA PHE A 113 -6.26 -39.17 -7.33
C PHE A 113 -7.22 -39.84 -8.35
N SER A 114 -8.08 -39.04 -8.98
CA SER A 114 -9.03 -39.54 -10.00
C SER A 114 -8.34 -40.10 -11.24
N LYS A 115 -7.25 -39.49 -11.71
CA LYS A 115 -6.43 -39.98 -12.84
C LYS A 115 -5.83 -41.35 -12.55
N VAL A 116 -5.35 -41.54 -11.33
CA VAL A 116 -4.73 -42.81 -10.93
C VAL A 116 -5.78 -43.89 -10.82
N THR A 117 -6.92 -43.59 -10.20
CA THR A 117 -8.02 -44.57 -10.01
C THR A 117 -8.67 -44.97 -11.34
N SER A 118 -8.80 -44.04 -12.29
CA SER A 118 -9.39 -44.32 -13.62
C SER A 118 -8.43 -45.06 -14.58
N SER A 119 -7.15 -45.15 -14.29
CA SER A 119 -6.16 -45.78 -15.16
C SER A 119 -6.19 -47.31 -15.12
N GLY A 120 -6.85 -47.90 -14.15
CA GLY A 120 -6.99 -49.37 -14.00
C GLY A 120 -5.67 -50.14 -13.82
N ARG A 121 -4.55 -49.45 -13.63
CA ARG A 121 -3.23 -50.06 -13.43
C ARG A 121 -2.96 -50.31 -11.94
N PRO A 122 -2.19 -51.36 -11.59
CA PRO A 122 -1.77 -51.52 -10.19
C PRO A 122 -0.97 -50.31 -9.71
N VAL A 123 -1.49 -49.63 -8.71
CA VAL A 123 -0.90 -48.42 -8.18
C VAL A 123 0.17 -48.80 -7.16
N ASN A 124 1.41 -48.37 -7.41
CA ASN A 124 2.43 -48.39 -6.37
C ASN A 124 2.11 -47.26 -5.38
N LEU A 125 1.61 -47.61 -4.21
CA LEU A 125 1.13 -46.66 -3.20
C LEU A 125 2.21 -45.63 -2.81
N ASN A 126 3.46 -46.06 -2.67
CA ASN A 126 4.57 -45.17 -2.29
C ASN A 126 4.83 -44.10 -3.37
N SER A 127 4.89 -44.52 -4.64
CA SER A 127 5.09 -43.58 -5.76
C SER A 127 3.90 -42.63 -5.93
N PHE A 128 2.69 -43.09 -5.59
CA PHE A 128 1.49 -42.24 -5.62
C PHE A 128 1.52 -41.18 -4.51
N VAL A 129 1.88 -41.56 -3.29
CA VAL A 129 2.01 -40.64 -2.14
C VAL A 129 3.07 -39.59 -2.43
N GLU A 130 4.25 -39.97 -2.92
CA GLU A 130 5.33 -39.07 -3.26
C GLU A 130 4.91 -38.03 -4.34
N LYS A 131 4.18 -38.51 -5.36
CA LYS A 131 3.65 -37.63 -6.41
C LYS A 131 2.60 -36.66 -5.87
N LEU A 132 1.72 -37.12 -4.97
CA LEU A 132 0.70 -36.29 -4.34
C LEU A 132 1.34 -35.20 -3.47
N GLU A 133 2.33 -35.56 -2.66
CA GLU A 133 3.10 -34.60 -1.85
C GLU A 133 3.79 -33.54 -2.72
N SER A 134 4.38 -33.95 -3.84
CA SER A 134 5.00 -33.03 -4.80
C SER A 134 4.00 -32.04 -5.39
N ILE A 135 2.81 -32.49 -5.79
CA ILE A 135 1.75 -31.63 -6.34
C ILE A 135 1.21 -30.67 -5.28
N ILE A 136 0.98 -31.13 -4.07
CA ILE A 136 0.53 -30.31 -2.96
C ILE A 136 1.57 -29.23 -2.64
N SER A 137 2.84 -29.61 -2.50
CA SER A 137 3.95 -28.71 -2.21
C SER A 137 4.12 -27.63 -3.31
N TYR A 138 4.04 -28.04 -4.59
CA TYR A 138 4.05 -27.11 -5.72
C TYR A 138 2.88 -26.13 -5.67
N THR A 139 1.67 -26.63 -5.37
CA THR A 139 0.47 -25.78 -5.30
C THR A 139 0.55 -24.78 -4.15
N ILE A 140 1.03 -25.22 -2.98
CA ILE A 140 1.27 -24.34 -1.82
C ILE A 140 2.27 -23.24 -2.19
N THR A 141 3.38 -23.59 -2.82
CA THR A 141 4.41 -22.63 -3.24
C THR A 141 3.84 -21.61 -4.22
N LYS A 142 3.07 -22.05 -5.21
CA LYS A 142 2.42 -21.18 -6.19
C LYS A 142 1.44 -20.20 -5.55
N GLU A 143 0.60 -20.69 -4.63
CA GLU A 143 -0.35 -19.86 -3.91
C GLU A 143 0.35 -18.85 -2.97
N ARG A 144 1.42 -19.28 -2.30
CA ARG A 144 2.27 -18.40 -1.50
C ARG A 144 2.85 -17.26 -2.34
N HIS A 145 3.43 -17.55 -3.50
CA HIS A 145 3.94 -16.51 -4.40
C HIS A 145 2.84 -15.54 -4.88
N ARG A 146 1.64 -16.05 -5.15
CA ARG A 146 0.49 -15.22 -5.51
C ARG A 146 0.12 -14.25 -4.38
N LEU A 147 0.19 -14.73 -3.13
CA LEU A 147 -0.10 -13.93 -1.96
C LEU A 147 1.03 -12.92 -1.64
N GLU A 148 2.29 -13.27 -1.86
CA GLU A 148 3.46 -12.44 -1.55
C GLU A 148 3.72 -11.34 -2.59
N ARG A 149 3.32 -11.52 -3.84
CA ARG A 149 3.64 -10.63 -4.96
C ARG A 149 3.37 -9.14 -4.67
N SER A 150 2.23 -8.82 -4.06
CA SER A 150 1.87 -7.43 -3.72
C SER A 150 2.66 -6.89 -2.53
N MET A 151 3.15 -7.75 -1.64
CA MET A 151 3.96 -7.36 -0.49
C MET A 151 5.34 -6.88 -0.89
N THR A 152 5.93 -7.48 -1.93
CA THR A 152 7.22 -7.05 -2.48
C THR A 152 7.14 -5.60 -3.00
N VAL A 153 6.07 -5.25 -3.71
CA VAL A 153 5.83 -3.88 -4.18
C VAL A 153 5.73 -2.91 -3.01
N LEU A 154 4.98 -3.27 -1.96
CA LEU A 154 4.82 -2.44 -0.77
C LEU A 154 6.15 -2.22 -0.04
N ALA A 155 6.96 -3.28 0.10
CA ALA A 155 8.30 -3.19 0.68
C ALA A 155 9.23 -2.29 -0.15
N SER A 156 9.19 -2.39 -1.48
CA SER A 156 9.98 -1.53 -2.38
C SER A 156 9.59 -0.06 -2.24
N ILE A 157 8.29 0.26 -2.21
CA ILE A 157 7.82 1.63 -2.01
C ILE A 157 8.28 2.15 -0.65
N GLY A 158 8.14 1.36 0.42
CA GLY A 158 8.56 1.74 1.77
C GLY A 158 10.06 2.02 1.89
N SER A 159 10.89 1.29 1.16
CA SER A 159 12.35 1.52 1.15
C SER A 159 12.78 2.70 0.29
N ILE A 160 12.07 3.03 -0.79
CA ILE A 160 12.45 4.08 -1.74
C ILE A 160 11.89 5.45 -1.32
N SER A 161 10.69 5.49 -0.72
CA SER A 161 10.01 6.76 -0.36
C SER A 161 10.86 7.73 0.47
N PRO A 162 11.63 7.31 1.50
CA PRO A 162 12.47 8.24 2.25
C PRO A 162 13.57 8.88 1.40
N PHE A 163 14.10 8.17 0.41
CA PHE A 163 15.12 8.73 -0.49
C PHE A 163 14.53 9.75 -1.46
N ILE A 164 13.28 9.54 -1.91
CA ILE A 164 12.55 10.51 -2.73
C ILE A 164 12.30 11.79 -1.92
N GLY A 165 11.89 11.70 -0.65
CA GLY A 165 11.73 12.85 0.23
C GLY A 165 13.05 13.57 0.47
N LEU A 166 14.13 12.83 0.78
CA LEU A 166 15.46 13.41 0.95
C LEU A 166 15.94 14.15 -0.31
N PHE A 167 15.70 13.59 -1.49
CA PHE A 167 16.00 14.27 -2.74
C PHE A 167 15.25 15.62 -2.84
N GLY A 168 13.98 15.66 -2.44
CA GLY A 168 13.19 16.90 -2.42
C GLY A 168 13.80 17.97 -1.51
N THR A 169 14.25 17.61 -0.31
CA THR A 169 14.88 18.55 0.62
C THR A 169 16.21 19.06 0.09
N VAL A 170 17.07 18.20 -0.43
CA VAL A 170 18.37 18.60 -1.00
C VAL A 170 18.16 19.56 -2.16
N TRP A 171 17.21 19.26 -3.04
CA TRP A 171 16.87 20.12 -4.17
C TRP A 171 16.36 21.51 -3.74
N GLY A 172 15.42 21.57 -2.79
CA GLY A 172 14.87 22.83 -2.29
C GLY A 172 15.89 23.69 -1.57
N ILE A 173 16.80 23.07 -0.79
CA ILE A 173 17.91 23.79 -0.14
C ILE A 173 18.88 24.35 -1.21
N MET A 174 19.22 23.55 -2.21
CA MET A 174 20.07 23.98 -3.32
C MET A 174 19.46 25.20 -4.05
N ASN A 175 18.17 25.18 -4.30
CA ASN A 175 17.44 26.27 -4.95
C ASN A 175 17.42 27.55 -4.09
N SER A 176 17.29 27.36 -2.75
CA SER A 176 17.40 28.49 -1.80
C SER A 176 18.76 29.17 -1.85
N PHE A 177 19.86 28.42 -1.91
CA PHE A 177 21.21 28.99 -2.07
C PHE A 177 21.43 29.64 -3.43
N GLN A 178 20.85 29.11 -4.49
CA GLN A 178 20.89 29.70 -5.81
C GLN A 178 20.19 31.08 -5.82
N SER A 179 19.09 31.22 -5.10
CA SER A 179 18.37 32.49 -4.94
C SER A 179 19.22 33.54 -4.22
N ILE A 180 20.04 33.18 -3.22
CA ILE A 180 21.03 34.08 -2.60
C ILE A 180 22.05 34.56 -3.64
N ALA A 181 22.62 33.63 -4.41
CA ALA A 181 23.64 33.95 -5.41
C ALA A 181 23.12 34.91 -6.49
N MET A 182 21.86 34.79 -6.90
CA MET A 182 21.22 35.62 -7.90
C MET A 182 20.83 37.00 -7.35
N SER A 183 20.37 37.07 -6.08
CA SER A 183 19.91 38.35 -5.49
C SER A 183 21.01 39.15 -4.81
N ASN A 184 22.21 38.58 -4.63
CA ASN A 184 23.30 39.13 -3.81
C ASN A 184 22.86 39.55 -2.40
N ASN A 185 21.79 38.94 -1.88
CA ASN A 185 21.19 39.27 -0.59
C ASN A 185 21.20 38.01 0.32
N THR A 186 22.00 38.04 1.37
CA THR A 186 22.17 36.97 2.35
C THR A 186 21.13 37.04 3.47
N SER A 187 20.08 37.85 3.34
CA SER A 187 19.03 37.96 4.34
C SER A 187 18.30 36.62 4.51
N LEU A 188 18.06 36.23 5.76
CA LEU A 188 17.29 35.03 6.10
C LEU A 188 15.86 35.04 5.48
N ALA A 189 15.31 36.24 5.29
CA ALA A 189 13.99 36.42 4.66
C ALA A 189 13.92 35.91 3.21
N VAL A 190 15.05 35.86 2.50
CA VAL A 190 15.15 35.38 1.10
C VAL A 190 15.13 33.85 1.06
N VAL A 191 15.75 33.16 2.05
CA VAL A 191 15.95 31.72 2.03
C VAL A 191 14.95 30.94 2.87
N ALA A 192 14.39 31.58 3.91
CA ALA A 192 13.48 30.90 4.84
C ALA A 192 12.27 30.24 4.14
N PRO A 193 11.61 30.85 3.15
CA PRO A 193 10.51 30.22 2.44
C PRO A 193 10.93 28.94 1.72
N GLY A 194 12.04 28.96 0.98
CA GLY A 194 12.51 27.79 0.23
C GLY A 194 13.02 26.65 1.13
N ILE A 195 13.62 26.99 2.28
CA ILE A 195 14.00 25.96 3.28
C ILE A 195 12.75 25.36 3.91
N ALA A 196 11.76 26.17 4.26
CA ALA A 196 10.49 25.68 4.82
C ALA A 196 9.76 24.74 3.85
N GLU A 197 9.72 25.11 2.56
CA GLU A 197 9.18 24.30 1.48
C GLU A 197 9.92 22.96 1.33
N ALA A 198 11.26 22.99 1.33
CA ALA A 198 12.09 21.80 1.26
C ALA A 198 11.82 20.85 2.43
N LEU A 199 11.73 21.36 3.64
CA LEU A 199 11.44 20.55 4.84
C LEU A 199 10.02 19.99 4.82
N PHE A 200 9.08 20.70 4.23
CA PHE A 200 7.70 20.24 4.08
C PHE A 200 7.58 19.03 3.14
N ALA A 201 8.49 18.90 2.17
CA ALA A 201 8.51 17.79 1.21
C ALA A 201 9.00 16.46 1.80
N THR A 202 9.52 16.42 3.03
CA THR A 202 10.05 15.22 3.71
C THR A 202 9.15 14.73 4.79
#